data_c26c827f4fce40a89e7ab0723d5c6bf3
#
_entry.id   c26c827f4fce40a89e7ab0723d5c6bf3
#
_cell.length_a   1.000
_cell.length_b   1.000
_cell.length_c   1.000
_cell.angle_alpha   90.00
_cell.angle_beta   90.00
_cell.angle_gamma   90.00
#
_symmetry.space_group_name_H-M   'P 1'
#
loop_
_entity.id
_entity.type
_entity.pdbx_description
1 polymer ?
#
loop_
_entity_poly.entity_id
_entity_poly.type
_entity_poly.pdbx_seq_one_letter_code
_entity_poly.pdbx_strand_id
1 'polypeptide(L)'
;NHLQSVVERHLREKQVYRIDHYLGKDTVNNILATRFGNVLLEPLWNREYIEEVQIFATETIGCDGRSQYYEGAGVVRDMLQNHMLQVLSLIAMEAPCRMDAREIRREKTKVLSATRLGHKTIFGQYDSYKSEEGVDSNSDTPTYIAGDLYIDNWRWQGVPFYFMSGKKMPYQCVEVIVKLKTPPVGLFEGETPGRIVMRLQPHAHLDIQIDVKSPGMSEDVELATLTHRYPDWLGVDGYEKLLYDALNADQSHFVHSEEVLESWRIVDNLLCTGEKCAIRTVPYLYHEGLWGPMHKTDLITKWDYPA
;
A
#
# COMPACT_ATOMS: atom_id res chain seq x y z
N ASN A 1 3.05 -22.47 -2.83
CA ASN A 1 2.56 -23.57 -1.99
C ASN A 1 3.59 -24.71 -1.81
N HIS A 2 4.31 -25.13 -2.89
CA HIS A 2 5.29 -26.22 -2.75
C HIS A 2 6.44 -25.89 -1.80
N LEU A 3 7.06 -24.72 -1.93
CA LEU A 3 8.15 -24.29 -1.06
C LEU A 3 7.70 -24.23 0.42
N GLN A 4 6.52 -23.66 0.68
CA GLN A 4 5.95 -23.59 2.03
C GLN A 4 5.76 -25.00 2.62
N SER A 5 5.23 -25.94 1.86
CA SER A 5 5.04 -27.32 2.34
C SER A 5 6.37 -28.04 2.64
N VAL A 6 7.46 -27.68 1.94
CA VAL A 6 8.80 -28.20 2.25
C VAL A 6 9.33 -27.61 3.56
N VAL A 7 9.18 -26.30 3.74
CA VAL A 7 9.59 -25.62 4.98
C VAL A 7 8.88 -26.21 6.19
N GLU A 8 7.56 -26.38 6.14
CA GLU A 8 6.73 -26.90 7.24
C GLU A 8 7.05 -28.36 7.63
N ARG A 9 7.63 -29.15 6.73
CA ARG A 9 8.09 -30.52 7.07
C ARG A 9 9.33 -30.53 7.95
N HIS A 10 10.13 -29.47 7.91
CA HIS A 10 11.46 -29.46 8.55
C HIS A 10 11.58 -28.41 9.64
N LEU A 11 10.81 -27.32 9.59
CA LEU A 11 10.91 -26.19 10.49
C LEU A 11 9.52 -25.85 11.06
N ARG A 12 9.51 -25.39 12.30
CA ARG A 12 8.33 -24.78 12.91
C ARG A 12 8.27 -23.31 12.50
N GLU A 13 7.08 -22.75 12.35
CA GLU A 13 6.89 -21.35 11.95
C GLU A 13 7.72 -20.37 12.80
N LYS A 14 7.83 -20.60 14.10
CA LYS A 14 8.66 -19.78 15.01
C LYS A 14 10.17 -19.79 14.72
N GLN A 15 10.64 -20.64 13.83
CA GLN A 15 12.04 -20.72 13.39
C GLN A 15 12.25 -20.04 12.03
N VAL A 16 11.19 -19.52 11.42
CA VAL A 16 11.20 -18.93 10.07
C VAL A 16 10.93 -17.44 10.17
N TYR A 17 11.84 -16.65 9.67
CA TYR A 17 11.74 -15.19 9.62
C TYR A 17 11.64 -14.74 8.18
N ARG A 18 10.39 -14.51 7.69
CA ARG A 18 10.16 -14.00 6.33
C ARG A 18 10.23 -12.50 6.36
N ILE A 19 11.23 -11.97 5.68
CA ILE A 19 11.53 -10.55 5.66
C ILE A 19 10.67 -9.85 4.61
N ASP A 20 9.93 -8.85 5.06
CA ASP A 20 9.48 -7.71 4.27
C ASP A 20 10.10 -6.46 4.89
N HIS A 21 11.03 -5.81 4.18
CA HIS A 21 11.78 -4.70 4.75
C HIS A 21 10.90 -3.48 5.08
N TYR A 22 9.71 -3.36 4.51
CA TYR A 22 8.74 -2.31 4.89
C TYR A 22 8.31 -2.47 6.35
N LEU A 23 8.11 -3.69 6.84
CA LEU A 23 7.71 -3.93 8.22
C LEU A 23 8.82 -3.58 9.25
N GLY A 24 10.07 -3.51 8.80
CA GLY A 24 11.18 -3.03 9.63
C GLY A 24 11.25 -1.51 9.77
N LYS A 25 10.48 -0.74 8.97
CA LYS A 25 10.51 0.72 9.02
C LYS A 25 9.65 1.26 10.16
N ASP A 26 10.21 2.14 10.96
CA ASP A 26 9.48 2.77 12.08
C ASP A 26 8.26 3.56 11.60
N THR A 27 8.34 4.18 10.43
CA THR A 27 7.23 4.90 9.81
C THR A 27 6.05 4.01 9.46
N VAL A 28 6.31 2.77 9.02
CA VAL A 28 5.26 1.77 8.78
C VAL A 28 4.65 1.30 10.10
N ASN A 29 5.49 1.05 11.11
CA ASN A 29 5.02 0.65 12.44
C ASN A 29 4.23 1.78 13.14
N ASN A 30 4.50 3.04 12.80
CA ASN A 30 3.75 4.18 13.31
C ASN A 30 2.26 4.15 12.90
N ILE A 31 1.88 3.44 11.85
CA ILE A 31 0.47 3.24 11.49
C ILE A 31 -0.31 2.68 12.69
N LEU A 32 0.25 1.68 13.37
CA LEU A 32 -0.39 1.06 14.54
C LEU A 32 -0.48 2.03 15.73
N ALA A 33 0.59 2.80 15.96
CA ALA A 33 0.60 3.81 17.03
C ALA A 33 -0.41 4.94 16.74
N THR A 34 -0.48 5.41 15.49
CA THR A 34 -1.43 6.43 15.05
C THR A 34 -2.87 5.96 15.25
N ARG A 35 -3.18 4.73 14.87
CA ARG A 35 -4.52 4.17 15.02
C ARG A 35 -4.86 3.84 16.46
N PHE A 36 -4.09 2.98 17.09
CA PHE A 36 -4.46 2.34 18.37
C PHE A 36 -3.99 3.12 19.59
N GLY A 37 -3.09 4.07 19.41
CA GLY A 37 -2.68 5.01 20.47
C GLY A 37 -3.60 6.22 20.65
N ASN A 38 -4.58 6.41 19.76
CA ASN A 38 -5.38 7.65 19.72
C ASN A 38 -6.88 7.37 19.70
N VAL A 39 -7.55 7.70 20.79
CA VAL A 39 -9.02 7.59 20.91
C VAL A 39 -9.76 8.49 19.90
N LEU A 40 -9.10 9.51 19.37
CA LEU A 40 -9.66 10.40 18.35
C LEU A 40 -9.82 9.70 16.99
N LEU A 41 -8.88 8.84 16.61
CA LEU A 41 -8.81 8.30 15.25
C LEU A 41 -9.49 6.93 15.11
N GLU A 42 -9.23 5.99 16.01
CA GLU A 42 -9.73 4.63 15.86
C GLU A 42 -11.27 4.51 15.77
N PRO A 43 -12.10 5.30 16.50
CA PRO A 43 -13.55 5.27 16.31
C PRO A 43 -14.01 5.67 14.90
N LEU A 44 -13.23 6.51 14.19
CA LEU A 44 -13.52 6.93 12.82
C LEU A 44 -13.01 5.94 11.77
N TRP A 45 -12.22 4.93 12.18
CA TRP A 45 -11.47 4.04 11.27
C TRP A 45 -12.33 2.88 10.77
N ASN A 46 -13.43 3.21 10.08
CA ASN A 46 -14.39 2.25 9.54
C ASN A 46 -15.24 2.85 8.42
N ARG A 47 -16.04 2.01 7.76
CA ARG A 47 -16.93 2.35 6.65
C ARG A 47 -17.96 3.45 6.92
N GLU A 48 -18.27 3.74 8.16
CA GLU A 48 -19.26 4.78 8.47
C GLU A 48 -18.67 6.18 8.24
N TYR A 49 -17.35 6.34 8.41
CA TYR A 49 -16.65 7.62 8.32
C TYR A 49 -15.65 7.69 7.17
N ILE A 50 -15.05 6.56 6.75
CA ILE A 50 -14.08 6.53 5.66
C ILE A 50 -14.81 6.30 4.33
N GLU A 51 -14.53 7.16 3.35
CA GLU A 51 -15.03 7.05 1.99
C GLU A 51 -14.17 6.11 1.16
N GLU A 52 -12.85 6.32 1.19
CA GLU A 52 -11.87 5.53 0.46
C GLU A 52 -10.48 5.58 1.11
N VAL A 53 -9.62 4.64 0.74
CA VAL A 53 -8.20 4.64 1.09
C VAL A 53 -7.39 4.57 -0.19
N GLN A 54 -6.35 5.41 -0.33
CA GLN A 54 -5.42 5.36 -1.46
C GLN A 54 -4.02 5.00 -0.96
N ILE A 55 -3.37 4.02 -1.57
CA ILE A 55 -2.04 3.54 -1.21
C ILE A 55 -1.12 3.71 -2.42
N PHE A 56 -0.10 4.53 -2.26
CA PHE A 56 0.93 4.79 -3.26
C PHE A 56 2.25 4.13 -2.86
N ALA A 57 2.91 3.50 -3.82
CA ALA A 57 4.27 2.98 -3.69
C ALA A 57 5.00 3.21 -5.03
N THR A 58 5.56 4.40 -5.21
CA THR A 58 6.10 4.88 -6.48
C THR A 58 7.59 5.14 -6.41
N GLU A 59 8.28 4.93 -7.52
CA GLU A 59 9.73 5.11 -7.67
C GLU A 59 10.04 5.99 -8.88
N THR A 60 11.00 6.92 -8.73
CA THR A 60 11.48 7.75 -9.84
C THR A 60 12.53 7.04 -10.71
N ILE A 61 13.14 5.98 -10.17
CA ILE A 61 14.11 5.15 -10.89
C ILE A 61 13.44 4.08 -11.74
N GLY A 62 14.15 3.56 -12.75
CA GLY A 62 13.76 2.41 -13.55
C GLY A 62 14.20 1.09 -12.94
N CYS A 63 14.45 0.09 -13.80
CA CYS A 63 14.96 -1.20 -13.33
C CYS A 63 16.49 -1.21 -13.15
N ASP A 64 17.21 -0.24 -13.68
CA ASP A 64 18.62 0.13 -13.49
C ASP A 64 19.54 -1.02 -13.01
N GLY A 65 20.00 -1.88 -13.93
CA GLY A 65 20.89 -3.02 -13.66
C GLY A 65 20.23 -4.24 -12.99
N ARG A 66 18.91 -4.19 -12.72
CA ARG A 66 18.10 -5.30 -12.19
C ARG A 66 17.05 -5.80 -13.18
N SER A 67 17.15 -5.41 -14.43
CA SER A 67 16.16 -5.68 -15.48
C SER A 67 15.90 -7.17 -15.65
N GLN A 68 16.92 -8.02 -15.62
CA GLN A 68 16.76 -9.48 -15.73
C GLN A 68 15.92 -10.08 -14.58
N TYR A 69 16.12 -9.58 -13.35
CA TYR A 69 15.27 -9.96 -12.21
C TYR A 69 13.84 -9.47 -12.42
N TYR A 70 13.70 -8.22 -12.86
CA TYR A 70 12.42 -7.57 -13.00
C TYR A 70 11.57 -8.18 -14.12
N GLU A 71 12.18 -8.66 -15.19
CA GLU A 71 11.50 -9.44 -16.23
C GLU A 71 10.75 -10.66 -15.70
N GLY A 72 11.31 -11.31 -14.67
CA GLY A 72 10.66 -12.44 -14.01
C GLY A 72 9.64 -12.06 -12.94
N ALA A 73 9.82 -10.90 -12.31
CA ALA A 73 9.00 -10.47 -11.18
C ALA A 73 7.82 -9.58 -11.61
N GLY A 74 8.09 -8.52 -12.33
CA GLY A 74 7.14 -7.46 -12.65
C GLY A 74 6.59 -6.77 -11.39
N VAL A 75 5.85 -5.68 -11.59
CA VAL A 75 5.34 -4.85 -10.48
C VAL A 75 4.44 -5.60 -9.50
N VAL A 76 3.72 -6.63 -9.96
CA VAL A 76 2.81 -7.40 -9.08
C VAL A 76 3.58 -8.13 -7.98
N ARG A 77 4.65 -8.85 -8.35
CA ARG A 77 5.47 -9.61 -7.38
C ARG A 77 6.43 -8.72 -6.63
N ASP A 78 6.94 -7.65 -7.28
CA ASP A 78 7.92 -6.75 -6.68
C ASP A 78 7.29 -5.85 -5.61
N MET A 79 6.02 -5.42 -5.80
CA MET A 79 5.41 -4.41 -4.94
C MET A 79 4.05 -4.81 -4.37
N LEU A 80 3.10 -5.29 -5.18
CA LEU A 80 1.73 -5.47 -4.72
C LEU A 80 1.61 -6.66 -3.76
N GLN A 81 2.11 -7.84 -4.16
CA GLN A 81 1.97 -9.11 -3.45
C GLN A 81 2.58 -9.08 -2.03
N ASN A 82 3.54 -8.21 -1.81
CA ASN A 82 4.29 -8.09 -0.57
C ASN A 82 4.01 -6.74 0.12
N HIS A 83 4.82 -5.72 -0.16
CA HIS A 83 4.86 -4.45 0.54
C HIS A 83 3.50 -3.75 0.65
N MET A 84 2.77 -3.64 -0.46
CA MET A 84 1.49 -2.91 -0.46
C MET A 84 0.40 -3.66 0.31
N LEU A 85 0.32 -4.99 0.16
CA LEU A 85 -0.62 -5.79 0.94
C LEU A 85 -0.26 -5.84 2.43
N GLN A 86 1.02 -5.72 2.80
CA GLN A 86 1.44 -5.58 4.19
C GLN A 86 0.98 -4.21 4.74
N VAL A 87 1.20 -3.11 4.03
CA VAL A 87 0.70 -1.78 4.42
C VAL A 87 -0.82 -1.78 4.53
N LEU A 88 -1.53 -2.32 3.54
CA LEU A 88 -2.99 -2.45 3.57
C LEU A 88 -3.46 -3.20 4.82
N SER A 89 -2.79 -4.31 5.18
CA SER A 89 -3.18 -5.10 6.35
C SER A 89 -3.03 -4.33 7.65
N LEU A 90 -1.98 -3.51 7.81
CA LEU A 90 -1.76 -2.64 8.99
C LEU A 90 -2.79 -1.51 9.06
N ILE A 91 -3.14 -0.94 7.91
CA ILE A 91 -4.19 0.09 7.81
C ILE A 91 -5.57 -0.48 8.17
N ALA A 92 -5.85 -1.71 7.80
CA ALA A 92 -7.20 -2.24 7.84
C ALA A 92 -7.49 -3.22 9.01
N MET A 93 -6.47 -3.68 9.74
CA MET A 93 -6.64 -4.66 10.81
C MET A 93 -7.45 -4.13 12.00
N GLU A 94 -8.06 -5.04 12.76
CA GLU A 94 -8.62 -4.72 14.07
C GLU A 94 -7.51 -4.46 15.09
N ALA A 95 -7.85 -3.75 16.18
CA ALA A 95 -6.91 -3.57 17.28
C ALA A 95 -6.55 -4.94 17.87
N PRO A 96 -5.27 -5.33 17.91
CA PRO A 96 -4.86 -6.58 18.51
C PRO A 96 -5.06 -6.52 20.04
N CYS A 97 -5.41 -7.65 20.66
CA CYS A 97 -5.58 -7.68 22.12
C CYS A 97 -4.26 -7.48 22.90
N ARG A 98 -3.13 -7.64 22.24
CA ARG A 98 -1.77 -7.33 22.74
C ARG A 98 -0.88 -6.98 21.54
N MET A 99 0.09 -6.09 21.77
CA MET A 99 1.12 -5.74 20.78
C MET A 99 2.23 -6.79 20.76
N ASP A 100 1.89 -8.03 20.40
CA ASP A 100 2.82 -9.13 20.20
C ASP A 100 2.67 -9.75 18.79
N ALA A 101 3.68 -10.46 18.35
CA ALA A 101 3.77 -11.04 17.02
C ALA A 101 2.54 -11.90 16.66
N ARG A 102 2.04 -12.67 17.60
CA ARG A 102 0.93 -13.59 17.35
C ARG A 102 -0.37 -12.84 17.07
N GLU A 103 -0.69 -11.86 17.91
CA GLU A 103 -1.95 -11.13 17.79
C GLU A 103 -1.93 -10.18 16.59
N ILE A 104 -0.81 -9.49 16.33
CA ILE A 104 -0.65 -8.64 15.13
C ILE A 104 -0.85 -9.47 13.85
N ARG A 105 -0.15 -10.60 13.72
CA ARG A 105 -0.27 -11.50 12.57
C ARG A 105 -1.68 -12.02 12.36
N ARG A 106 -2.35 -12.38 13.47
CA ARG A 106 -3.73 -12.85 13.43
C ARG A 106 -4.67 -11.82 12.83
N GLU A 107 -4.57 -10.57 13.26
CA GLU A 107 -5.42 -9.49 12.74
C GLU A 107 -5.09 -9.17 11.28
N LYS A 108 -3.80 -9.15 10.90
CA LYS A 108 -3.38 -8.99 9.50
C LYS A 108 -3.92 -10.11 8.60
N THR A 109 -3.82 -11.36 9.04
CA THR A 109 -4.33 -12.52 8.28
C THR A 109 -5.83 -12.42 8.06
N LYS A 110 -6.62 -11.99 9.04
CA LYS A 110 -8.07 -11.77 8.88
C LYS A 110 -8.38 -10.75 7.79
N VAL A 111 -7.62 -9.66 7.74
CA VAL A 111 -7.76 -8.66 6.66
C VAL A 111 -7.46 -9.28 5.31
N LEU A 112 -6.30 -9.90 5.16
CA LEU A 112 -5.88 -10.49 3.89
C LEU A 112 -6.85 -11.57 3.41
N SER A 113 -7.36 -12.41 4.32
CA SER A 113 -8.35 -13.46 3.99
C SER A 113 -9.67 -12.87 3.48
N ALA A 114 -10.08 -11.70 3.98
CA ALA A 114 -11.27 -10.99 3.53
C ALA A 114 -11.02 -10.09 2.31
N THR A 115 -9.77 -9.91 1.89
CA THR A 115 -9.42 -9.02 0.79
C THR A 115 -9.60 -9.71 -0.56
N ARG A 116 -10.20 -8.99 -1.50
CA ARG A 116 -10.30 -9.37 -2.91
C ARG A 116 -9.94 -8.20 -3.82
N LEU A 117 -9.51 -8.53 -5.04
CA LEU A 117 -9.40 -7.54 -6.10
C LEU A 117 -10.79 -7.01 -6.48
N GLY A 118 -10.86 -5.74 -6.80
CA GLY A 118 -12.03 -5.13 -7.40
C GLY A 118 -12.15 -5.44 -8.89
N HIS A 119 -12.81 -4.55 -9.60
CA HIS A 119 -13.10 -4.75 -11.02
C HIS A 119 -12.15 -4.00 -11.95
N LYS A 120 -11.34 -3.12 -11.41
CA LYS A 120 -10.49 -2.22 -12.18
C LYS A 120 -9.02 -2.46 -11.82
N THR A 121 -8.27 -2.96 -12.78
CA THR A 121 -6.82 -3.09 -12.69
C THR A 121 -6.20 -2.66 -14.01
N ILE A 122 -5.23 -1.76 -13.97
CA ILE A 122 -4.54 -1.20 -15.12
C ILE A 122 -3.06 -1.52 -14.98
N PHE A 123 -2.48 -2.09 -16.03
CA PHE A 123 -1.05 -2.30 -16.14
C PHE A 123 -0.44 -1.28 -17.10
N GLY A 124 0.74 -0.80 -16.73
CA GLY A 124 1.53 0.11 -17.55
C GLY A 124 2.98 -0.36 -17.71
N GLN A 125 3.64 0.16 -18.75
CA GLN A 125 5.06 -0.02 -18.96
C GLN A 125 5.63 1.33 -19.40
N TYR A 126 6.70 1.83 -18.75
CA TYR A 126 7.32 3.07 -19.20
C TYR A 126 8.01 2.87 -20.56
N ASP A 127 8.00 3.90 -21.37
CA ASP A 127 8.32 3.85 -22.81
C ASP A 127 9.76 3.40 -23.10
N SER A 128 10.73 3.72 -22.24
CA SER A 128 12.12 3.31 -22.39
C SER A 128 12.42 1.90 -21.83
N TYR A 129 11.48 1.18 -21.21
CA TYR A 129 11.73 -0.11 -20.55
C TYR A 129 12.38 -1.14 -21.45
N LYS A 130 11.87 -1.28 -22.69
CA LYS A 130 12.39 -2.23 -23.68
C LYS A 130 13.79 -1.88 -24.23
N SER A 131 14.28 -0.69 -23.92
CA SER A 131 15.62 -0.24 -24.27
C SER A 131 16.64 -0.48 -23.14
N GLU A 132 16.20 -0.94 -21.97
CA GLU A 132 17.11 -1.26 -20.88
C GLU A 132 17.90 -2.53 -21.15
N GLU A 133 19.14 -2.57 -20.68
CA GLU A 133 20.01 -3.74 -20.83
C GLU A 133 19.42 -4.96 -20.12
N GLY A 134 19.30 -6.07 -20.83
CA GLY A 134 18.77 -7.33 -20.31
C GLY A 134 17.24 -7.47 -20.38
N VAL A 135 16.54 -6.52 -21.01
CA VAL A 135 15.10 -6.59 -21.28
C VAL A 135 14.87 -7.14 -22.69
N ASP A 136 13.90 -8.05 -22.84
CA ASP A 136 13.47 -8.51 -24.17
C ASP A 136 12.75 -7.37 -24.90
N SER A 137 13.10 -7.13 -26.17
CA SER A 137 12.47 -6.10 -27.00
C SER A 137 10.95 -6.28 -27.17
N ASN A 138 10.44 -7.49 -26.97
CA ASN A 138 9.02 -7.82 -26.99
C ASN A 138 8.41 -7.98 -25.59
N SER A 139 9.11 -7.58 -24.52
CA SER A 139 8.64 -7.73 -23.15
C SER A 139 7.30 -7.04 -22.93
N ASP A 140 6.35 -7.79 -22.35
CA ASP A 140 5.08 -7.27 -21.85
C ASP A 140 5.09 -7.19 -20.31
N THR A 141 6.26 -7.20 -19.67
CA THR A 141 6.39 -7.11 -18.21
C THR A 141 5.90 -5.75 -17.71
N PRO A 142 4.89 -5.70 -16.85
CA PRO A 142 4.37 -4.44 -16.37
C PRO A 142 5.31 -3.81 -15.34
N THR A 143 5.59 -2.51 -15.54
CA THR A 143 6.38 -1.68 -14.63
C THR A 143 5.52 -0.74 -13.79
N TYR A 144 4.21 -0.78 -14.02
CA TYR A 144 3.19 -0.01 -13.35
C TYR A 144 1.94 -0.84 -13.15
N ILE A 145 1.28 -0.64 -12.02
CA ILE A 145 -0.03 -1.18 -11.72
C ILE A 145 -0.84 -0.16 -10.92
N ALA A 146 -2.12 -0.03 -11.24
CA ALA A 146 -3.11 0.63 -10.40
C ALA A 146 -4.40 -0.16 -10.41
N GLY A 147 -5.13 -0.10 -9.30
CA GLY A 147 -6.37 -0.85 -9.17
C GLY A 147 -7.12 -0.58 -7.88
N ASP A 148 -8.16 -1.36 -7.65
CA ASP A 148 -8.98 -1.32 -6.47
C ASP A 148 -9.01 -2.68 -5.75
N LEU A 149 -9.04 -2.64 -4.45
CA LEU A 149 -9.21 -3.77 -3.53
C LEU A 149 -10.41 -3.51 -2.64
N TYR A 150 -11.10 -4.57 -2.22
CA TYR A 150 -12.17 -4.51 -1.24
C TYR A 150 -11.93 -5.52 -0.13
N ILE A 151 -12.35 -5.17 1.08
CA ILE A 151 -12.23 -6.02 2.26
C ILE A 151 -13.63 -6.35 2.73
N ASP A 152 -14.05 -7.62 2.52
CA ASP A 152 -15.40 -8.09 2.79
C ASP A 152 -15.56 -8.47 4.27
N ASN A 153 -15.52 -7.46 5.14
CA ASN A 153 -15.78 -7.57 6.56
C ASN A 153 -16.68 -6.42 7.08
N TRP A 154 -17.12 -6.50 8.33
CA TRP A 154 -18.02 -5.49 8.92
C TRP A 154 -17.43 -4.08 8.94
N ARG A 155 -16.13 -3.95 9.19
CA ARG A 155 -15.45 -2.66 9.28
C ARG A 155 -15.35 -1.95 7.92
N TRP A 156 -15.11 -2.70 6.84
CA TRP A 156 -14.69 -2.14 5.55
C TRP A 156 -15.63 -2.39 4.40
N GLN A 157 -16.73 -3.16 4.61
CA GLN A 157 -17.65 -3.49 3.52
C GLN A 157 -18.09 -2.24 2.76
N GLY A 158 -17.78 -2.21 1.45
CA GLY A 158 -18.13 -1.14 0.55
C GLY A 158 -17.10 -0.01 0.44
N VAL A 159 -16.06 0.03 1.30
CA VAL A 159 -14.97 1.00 1.18
C VAL A 159 -13.95 0.51 0.16
N PRO A 160 -13.67 1.25 -0.91
CA PRO A 160 -12.60 0.92 -1.84
C PRO A 160 -11.23 1.27 -1.26
N PHE A 161 -10.27 0.37 -1.49
CA PHE A 161 -8.85 0.57 -1.24
C PHE A 161 -8.16 0.65 -2.59
N TYR A 162 -7.85 1.85 -3.03
CA TYR A 162 -7.14 2.07 -4.27
C TYR A 162 -5.63 1.92 -4.06
N PHE A 163 -4.96 1.36 -5.03
CA PHE A 163 -3.51 1.20 -4.98
C PHE A 163 -2.85 1.61 -6.30
N MET A 164 -1.67 2.18 -6.19
CA MET A 164 -0.83 2.56 -7.32
C MET A 164 0.63 2.28 -7.02
N SER A 165 1.30 1.57 -7.93
CA SER A 165 2.74 1.38 -7.90
C SER A 165 3.34 1.47 -9.29
N GLY A 166 4.52 2.05 -9.40
CA GLY A 166 5.19 2.17 -10.70
C GLY A 166 6.61 2.69 -10.59
N LYS A 167 7.36 2.45 -11.66
CA LYS A 167 8.72 2.96 -11.86
C LYS A 167 8.72 4.14 -12.82
N LYS A 168 9.81 4.95 -12.82
CA LYS A 168 9.92 6.19 -13.61
C LYS A 168 8.74 7.15 -13.38
N MET A 169 8.18 7.12 -12.18
CA MET A 169 7.10 8.01 -11.78
C MET A 169 7.63 9.41 -11.48
N PRO A 170 6.77 10.47 -11.46
CA PRO A 170 7.23 11.84 -11.21
C PRO A 170 7.75 12.05 -9.79
N TYR A 171 7.30 11.23 -8.85
CA TYR A 171 7.65 11.33 -7.43
C TYR A 171 7.88 9.95 -6.81
N GLN A 172 8.92 9.87 -5.96
CA GLN A 172 9.19 8.64 -5.18
C GLN A 172 8.51 8.76 -3.83
N CYS A 173 7.58 7.88 -3.53
CA CYS A 173 6.96 7.85 -2.22
C CYS A 173 6.32 6.49 -1.88
N VAL A 174 6.19 6.28 -0.59
CA VAL A 174 5.20 5.36 -0.03
C VAL A 174 4.28 6.19 0.85
N GLU A 175 3.02 6.27 0.45
CA GLU A 175 2.04 7.14 1.09
C GLU A 175 0.68 6.47 1.17
N VAL A 176 -0.01 6.70 2.27
CA VAL A 176 -1.40 6.28 2.46
C VAL A 176 -2.25 7.51 2.72
N ILE A 177 -3.31 7.67 1.94
CA ILE A 177 -4.31 8.72 2.10
C ILE A 177 -5.61 8.05 2.52
N VAL A 178 -6.11 8.40 3.69
CA VAL A 178 -7.41 7.98 4.19
C VAL A 178 -8.36 9.17 4.06
N LYS A 179 -9.32 9.06 3.16
CA LYS A 179 -10.28 10.11 2.88
C LYS A 179 -11.56 9.89 3.66
N LEU A 180 -11.97 10.88 4.40
CA LEU A 180 -13.21 10.84 5.16
C LEU A 180 -14.40 11.15 4.26
N LYS A 181 -15.57 10.72 4.66
CA LYS A 181 -16.82 11.12 4.00
C LYS A 181 -17.07 12.62 4.18
N THR A 182 -17.70 13.21 3.21
CA THR A 182 -18.22 14.58 3.34
C THR A 182 -19.29 14.64 4.44
N PRO A 183 -19.41 15.78 5.14
CA PRO A 183 -20.52 16.00 6.06
C PRO A 183 -21.88 15.71 5.40
N PRO A 184 -22.85 15.10 6.11
CA PRO A 184 -24.12 14.72 5.53
C PRO A 184 -25.02 15.92 5.15
N VAL A 185 -24.69 17.08 5.68
CA VAL A 185 -25.37 18.35 5.38
C VAL A 185 -24.31 19.40 5.10
N GLY A 186 -24.29 19.93 3.88
CA GLY A 186 -23.40 21.03 3.48
C GLY A 186 -23.92 22.35 4.08
N LEU A 187 -23.22 22.83 5.09
CA LEU A 187 -23.57 24.07 5.81
C LEU A 187 -22.69 25.25 5.43
N PHE A 188 -21.53 24.97 4.85
CA PHE A 188 -20.53 25.98 4.54
C PHE A 188 -20.13 25.90 3.06
N GLU A 189 -19.82 27.03 2.45
CA GLU A 189 -19.21 27.05 1.11
C GLU A 189 -17.74 26.63 1.19
N GLY A 190 -17.29 25.78 0.25
CA GLY A 190 -15.92 25.31 0.18
C GLY A 190 -15.63 24.03 1.00
N GLU A 191 -16.65 23.39 1.60
CA GLU A 191 -16.47 22.12 2.32
C GLU A 191 -15.75 21.08 1.47
N THR A 192 -14.72 20.45 2.06
CA THR A 192 -13.97 19.37 1.49
C THR A 192 -13.96 18.16 2.41
N PRO A 193 -13.88 16.92 1.89
CA PRO A 193 -13.73 15.78 2.76
C PRO A 193 -12.39 15.87 3.49
N GLY A 194 -12.44 15.73 4.82
CA GLY A 194 -11.23 15.64 5.64
C GLY A 194 -10.36 14.45 5.21
N ARG A 195 -9.06 14.55 5.47
CA ARG A 195 -8.09 13.51 5.10
C ARG A 195 -7.08 13.26 6.19
N ILE A 196 -6.58 12.03 6.25
CA ILE A 196 -5.40 11.65 7.03
C ILE A 196 -4.37 11.14 6.04
N VAL A 197 -3.24 11.83 5.93
CA VAL A 197 -2.15 11.51 5.01
C VAL A 197 -0.99 10.96 5.84
N MET A 198 -0.56 9.75 5.55
CA MET A 198 0.59 9.11 6.17
C MET A 198 1.66 8.89 5.12
N ARG A 199 2.66 9.79 5.04
CA ARG A 199 3.86 9.61 4.24
C ARG A 199 4.82 8.72 5.02
N LEU A 200 5.08 7.52 4.48
CA LEU A 200 5.95 6.54 5.11
C LEU A 200 7.42 6.71 4.67
N GLN A 201 7.64 7.19 3.43
CA GLN A 201 8.96 7.54 2.88
C GLN A 201 8.84 8.30 1.54
N PRO A 202 9.85 9.12 1.13
CA PRO A 202 10.81 9.77 2.01
C PRO A 202 10.13 10.89 2.81
N HIS A 203 10.87 11.57 3.69
CA HIS A 203 10.36 12.72 4.47
C HIS A 203 9.03 12.41 5.18
N ALA A 204 9.09 11.36 6.01
CA ALA A 204 7.92 10.82 6.69
C ALA A 204 7.15 11.90 7.50
N HIS A 205 5.83 11.91 7.35
CA HIS A 205 4.96 12.82 8.08
C HIS A 205 3.54 12.23 8.25
N LEU A 206 2.83 12.77 9.20
CA LEU A 206 1.41 12.55 9.40
C LEU A 206 0.70 13.90 9.27
N ASP A 207 -0.21 14.00 8.32
CA ASP A 207 -1.08 15.17 8.15
C ASP A 207 -2.53 14.79 8.49
N ILE A 208 -3.19 15.67 9.24
CA ILE A 208 -4.64 15.64 9.44
C ILE A 208 -5.19 16.92 8.81
N GLN A 209 -6.02 16.77 7.80
CA GLN A 209 -6.61 17.85 7.03
C GLN A 209 -8.09 17.98 7.41
N ILE A 210 -8.46 19.17 7.84
CA ILE A 210 -9.83 19.50 8.28
C ILE A 210 -10.23 20.88 7.78
N ASP A 211 -11.50 21.10 7.56
CA ASP A 211 -12.03 22.42 7.23
C ASP A 211 -12.06 23.30 8.48
N VAL A 212 -11.62 24.53 8.31
CA VAL A 212 -11.71 25.61 9.31
C VAL A 212 -12.35 26.83 8.68
N LYS A 213 -13.03 27.67 9.46
CA LYS A 213 -13.62 28.89 8.96
C LYS A 213 -12.53 29.84 8.45
N SER A 214 -12.69 30.33 7.21
CA SER A 214 -11.80 31.34 6.64
C SER A 214 -11.91 32.66 7.42
N PRO A 215 -10.81 33.41 7.60
CA PRO A 215 -10.85 34.72 8.20
C PRO A 215 -11.76 35.69 7.38
N GLY A 216 -12.58 36.49 8.05
CA GLY A 216 -13.43 37.47 7.38
C GLY A 216 -14.89 37.38 7.76
N MET A 217 -15.75 38.03 6.95
CA MET A 217 -17.19 38.13 7.19
C MET A 217 -18.01 37.03 6.49
N SER A 218 -17.41 36.28 5.57
CA SER A 218 -18.08 35.15 4.91
C SER A 218 -18.11 33.92 5.82
N GLU A 219 -19.03 33.01 5.56
CA GLU A 219 -19.11 31.70 6.22
C GLU A 219 -18.33 30.61 5.47
N ASP A 220 -17.42 31.01 4.56
CA ASP A 220 -16.58 30.09 3.79
C ASP A 220 -15.60 29.33 4.71
N VAL A 221 -15.27 28.11 4.33
CA VAL A 221 -14.26 27.30 4.98
C VAL A 221 -13.06 27.08 4.07
N GLU A 222 -11.90 26.88 4.67
CA GLU A 222 -10.65 26.52 4.00
C GLU A 222 -10.03 25.30 4.64
N LEU A 223 -9.27 24.53 3.86
CA LEU A 223 -8.61 23.34 4.32
C LEU A 223 -7.38 23.70 5.16
N ALA A 224 -7.40 23.39 6.45
CA ALA A 224 -6.24 23.46 7.36
C ALA A 224 -5.55 22.11 7.46
N THR A 225 -4.22 22.13 7.50
CA THR A 225 -3.40 20.91 7.68
C THR A 225 -2.64 20.97 9.00
N LEU A 226 -2.87 19.98 9.85
CA LEU A 226 -2.12 19.73 11.07
C LEU A 226 -1.03 18.70 10.77
N THR A 227 0.23 19.12 10.77
CA THR A 227 1.36 18.28 10.35
C THR A 227 2.25 17.88 11.51
N HIS A 228 2.57 16.60 11.62
CA HIS A 228 3.70 16.09 12.38
C HIS A 228 4.74 15.54 11.41
N ARG A 229 5.96 16.08 11.42
CA ARG A 229 7.09 15.61 10.61
C ARG A 229 8.06 14.79 11.45
N TYR A 230 8.43 13.63 10.92
CA TYR A 230 9.50 12.84 11.52
C TYR A 230 10.85 13.39 11.06
N PRO A 231 11.84 13.50 11.98
CA PRO A 231 13.18 13.91 11.58
C PRO A 231 13.80 12.91 10.58
N ASP A 232 14.44 13.42 9.51
CA ASP A 232 15.03 12.58 8.46
C ASP A 232 16.18 11.67 8.96
N TRP A 233 16.77 11.97 10.13
CA TRP A 233 17.81 11.17 10.77
C TRP A 233 17.25 10.05 11.67
N LEU A 234 15.94 10.02 11.90
CA LEU A 234 15.30 8.95 12.63
C LEU A 234 15.08 7.76 11.70
N GLY A 235 15.83 6.74 11.93
CA GLY A 235 15.52 5.45 11.35
C GLY A 235 16.75 4.56 11.35
N VAL A 236 16.70 3.58 12.20
CA VAL A 236 17.42 2.32 11.97
C VAL A 236 16.95 1.83 10.59
N ASP A 237 17.87 1.43 9.73
CA ASP A 237 17.53 0.79 8.47
C ASP A 237 16.54 -0.37 8.73
N GLY A 238 15.53 -0.51 7.88
CA GLY A 238 14.52 -1.56 8.07
C GLY A 238 15.14 -2.97 8.19
N TYR A 239 16.23 -3.25 7.49
CA TYR A 239 16.95 -4.52 7.63
C TYR A 239 17.71 -4.63 8.96
N GLU A 240 18.33 -3.55 9.44
CA GLU A 240 19.01 -3.54 10.74
C GLU A 240 18.03 -3.85 11.86
N LYS A 241 16.85 -3.21 11.87
CA LYS A 241 15.79 -3.50 12.83
C LYS A 241 15.34 -4.96 12.76
N LEU A 242 15.08 -5.50 11.58
CA LEU A 242 14.64 -6.89 11.42
C LEU A 242 15.71 -7.88 11.85
N LEU A 243 16.99 -7.60 11.60
CA LEU A 243 18.08 -8.45 12.10
C LEU A 243 18.15 -8.41 13.63
N TYR A 244 18.02 -7.23 14.23
CA TYR A 244 17.96 -7.09 15.69
C TYR A 244 16.78 -7.88 16.29
N ASP A 245 15.59 -7.75 15.71
CA ASP A 245 14.39 -8.47 16.14
C ASP A 245 14.58 -9.99 16.02
N ALA A 246 15.18 -10.46 14.92
CA ALA A 246 15.48 -11.88 14.72
C ALA A 246 16.46 -12.43 15.78
N LEU A 247 17.49 -11.67 16.15
CA LEU A 247 18.44 -12.04 17.20
C LEU A 247 17.78 -12.12 18.58
N ASN A 248 16.75 -11.31 18.82
CA ASN A 248 15.96 -11.33 20.05
C ASN A 248 14.76 -12.29 20.01
N ALA A 249 14.61 -13.08 18.95
CA ALA A 249 13.48 -13.96 18.71
C ALA A 249 12.11 -13.23 18.70
N ASP A 250 12.10 -11.94 18.42
CA ASP A 250 10.88 -11.17 18.19
C ASP A 250 10.45 -11.31 16.73
N GLN A 251 9.26 -11.80 16.53
CA GLN A 251 8.69 -11.98 15.19
C GLN A 251 7.61 -10.96 14.84
N SER A 252 7.47 -9.88 15.59
CA SER A 252 6.38 -8.90 15.42
C SER A 252 6.39 -8.21 14.04
N HIS A 253 7.59 -8.06 13.46
CA HIS A 253 7.80 -7.39 12.18
C HIS A 253 8.09 -8.37 11.02
N PHE A 254 7.79 -9.67 11.19
CA PHE A 254 7.98 -10.67 10.15
C PHE A 254 6.67 -11.22 9.61
N VAL A 255 6.67 -11.54 8.34
CA VAL A 255 5.48 -12.06 7.65
C VAL A 255 5.24 -13.51 8.01
N HIS A 256 4.01 -13.84 8.39
CA HIS A 256 3.60 -15.21 8.67
C HIS A 256 3.28 -15.99 7.39
N SER A 257 3.39 -17.32 7.45
CA SER A 257 3.07 -18.17 6.30
C SER A 257 1.65 -17.98 5.75
N GLU A 258 0.68 -17.85 6.64
CA GLU A 258 -0.71 -17.61 6.26
C GLU A 258 -0.90 -16.28 5.53
N GLU A 259 -0.22 -15.22 5.97
CA GLU A 259 -0.24 -13.92 5.28
C GLU A 259 0.32 -14.04 3.87
N VAL A 260 1.42 -14.78 3.69
CA VAL A 260 2.01 -15.04 2.36
C VAL A 260 1.02 -15.76 1.46
N LEU A 261 0.37 -16.81 1.97
CA LEU A 261 -0.61 -17.58 1.19
C LEU A 261 -1.80 -16.73 0.75
N GLU A 262 -2.35 -15.94 1.67
CA GLU A 262 -3.46 -15.05 1.37
C GLU A 262 -3.05 -13.92 0.40
N SER A 263 -1.87 -13.36 0.54
CA SER A 263 -1.34 -12.36 -0.40
C SER A 263 -1.23 -12.94 -1.82
N TRP A 264 -0.77 -14.18 -1.98
CA TRP A 264 -0.75 -14.85 -3.27
C TRP A 264 -2.15 -15.10 -3.80
N ARG A 265 -3.10 -15.53 -2.96
CA ARG A 265 -4.51 -15.73 -3.35
C ARG A 265 -5.10 -14.47 -3.96
N ILE A 266 -4.83 -13.31 -3.35
CA ILE A 266 -5.35 -12.02 -3.82
C ILE A 266 -4.85 -11.70 -5.23
N VAL A 267 -3.55 -11.91 -5.50
CA VAL A 267 -2.93 -11.49 -6.76
C VAL A 267 -2.88 -12.59 -7.84
N ASP A 268 -3.29 -13.80 -7.53
CA ASP A 268 -3.12 -14.97 -8.42
C ASP A 268 -3.77 -14.74 -9.78
N ASN A 269 -4.92 -14.06 -9.81
CA ASN A 269 -5.63 -13.72 -11.04
C ASN A 269 -4.94 -12.66 -11.90
N LEU A 270 -4.00 -11.90 -11.32
CA LEU A 270 -3.19 -10.90 -12.04
C LEU A 270 -1.92 -11.52 -12.64
N LEU A 271 -1.56 -12.70 -12.17
CA LEU A 271 -0.36 -13.40 -12.59
C LEU A 271 -0.71 -14.45 -13.62
N CYS A 272 -0.47 -14.12 -14.87
CA CYS A 272 -0.62 -15.08 -15.95
C CYS A 272 0.46 -16.14 -15.87
N THR A 273 0.11 -17.36 -15.45
CA THR A 273 0.98 -18.54 -15.56
C THR A 273 0.30 -19.61 -16.41
N GLY A 274 0.77 -19.77 -17.67
CA GLY A 274 0.38 -20.85 -18.59
C GLY A 274 -0.87 -20.58 -19.44
N GLU A 275 -1.39 -21.64 -20.09
CA GLU A 275 -2.49 -21.61 -21.08
C GLU A 275 -3.87 -21.12 -20.53
N LYS A 276 -3.98 -20.93 -19.24
CA LYS A 276 -5.24 -20.47 -18.58
C LYS A 276 -5.34 -18.95 -18.42
N CYS A 277 -4.41 -18.21 -19.02
CA CYS A 277 -4.43 -16.75 -18.97
C CYS A 277 -5.58 -16.20 -19.82
N ALA A 278 -6.73 -15.97 -19.20
CA ALA A 278 -7.88 -15.35 -19.86
C ALA A 278 -7.66 -13.87 -20.20
N ILE A 279 -6.64 -13.22 -19.62
CA ILE A 279 -6.36 -11.79 -19.82
C ILE A 279 -4.84 -11.61 -19.88
N ARG A 280 -4.24 -11.83 -21.04
CA ARG A 280 -2.92 -11.26 -21.34
C ARG A 280 -3.12 -9.78 -21.63
N THR A 281 -3.09 -8.96 -20.60
CA THR A 281 -3.24 -7.51 -20.76
C THR A 281 -1.89 -6.95 -21.18
N VAL A 282 -1.77 -6.56 -22.45
CA VAL A 282 -0.62 -5.77 -22.91
C VAL A 282 -0.61 -4.47 -22.08
N PRO A 283 0.47 -4.15 -21.37
CA PRO A 283 0.52 -2.96 -20.55
C PRO A 283 0.40 -1.70 -21.40
N TYR A 284 -0.33 -0.70 -20.93
CA TYR A 284 -0.38 0.61 -21.57
C TYR A 284 0.97 1.30 -21.46
N LEU A 285 1.46 1.90 -22.53
CA LEU A 285 2.69 2.69 -22.48
C LEU A 285 2.42 4.02 -21.74
N TYR A 286 3.38 4.47 -20.95
CA TYR A 286 3.40 5.80 -20.34
C TYR A 286 4.79 6.42 -20.43
N HIS A 287 4.84 7.75 -20.53
CA HIS A 287 6.09 8.51 -20.54
C HIS A 287 6.67 8.59 -19.13
N GLU A 288 7.99 8.53 -19.05
CA GLU A 288 8.72 8.76 -17.79
C GLU A 288 8.35 10.12 -17.19
N GLY A 289 8.27 10.17 -15.88
CA GLY A 289 7.87 11.38 -15.14
C GLY A 289 6.37 11.67 -15.12
N LEU A 290 5.53 10.76 -15.63
CA LEU A 290 4.07 10.84 -15.49
C LEU A 290 3.55 9.82 -14.47
N TRP A 291 2.34 10.08 -13.96
CA TRP A 291 1.65 9.18 -13.02
C TRP A 291 1.06 7.92 -13.71
N GLY A 292 1.87 7.25 -14.52
CA GLY A 292 1.45 6.09 -15.31
C GLY A 292 0.62 6.46 -16.54
N PRO A 293 -0.19 5.55 -17.09
CA PRO A 293 -1.05 5.81 -18.23
C PRO A 293 -2.28 6.65 -17.81
N MET A 294 -2.09 7.96 -17.58
CA MET A 294 -3.04 8.92 -16.99
C MET A 294 -4.48 8.77 -17.52
N HIS A 295 -4.63 8.71 -18.87
CA HIS A 295 -5.93 8.57 -19.53
C HIS A 295 -6.70 7.28 -19.20
N LYS A 296 -6.06 6.33 -18.51
CA LYS A 296 -6.67 5.08 -18.03
C LYS A 296 -6.80 5.07 -16.52
N THR A 297 -5.83 5.65 -15.81
CA THR A 297 -5.78 5.65 -14.34
C THR A 297 -6.96 6.38 -13.74
N ASP A 298 -7.37 7.49 -14.34
CA ASP A 298 -8.53 8.29 -13.92
C ASP A 298 -9.88 7.53 -14.02
N LEU A 299 -9.91 6.40 -14.75
CA LEU A 299 -11.08 5.53 -14.78
C LEU A 299 -11.27 4.72 -13.49
N ILE A 300 -10.26 4.63 -12.63
CA ILE A 300 -10.30 3.89 -11.35
C ILE A 300 -10.91 4.77 -10.28
N THR A 301 -10.29 5.91 -10.03
CA THR A 301 -10.71 6.92 -9.07
C THR A 301 -10.13 8.29 -9.45
N LYS A 302 -10.58 9.33 -8.76
CA LYS A 302 -9.89 10.62 -8.75
C LYS A 302 -8.75 10.54 -7.73
N TRP A 303 -7.52 10.43 -8.22
CA TRP A 303 -6.35 10.28 -7.39
C TRP A 303 -5.98 11.59 -6.67
N ASP A 304 -5.66 11.48 -5.39
CA ASP A 304 -5.04 12.54 -4.60
C ASP A 304 -3.51 12.35 -4.68
N TYR A 305 -2.92 12.73 -5.82
CA TYR A 305 -1.51 12.47 -6.09
C TYR A 305 -0.58 13.05 -5.03
N PRO A 306 0.42 12.29 -4.57
CA PRO A 306 1.47 12.76 -3.66
C PRO A 306 2.20 13.99 -4.21
N ALA A 307 2.53 14.96 -3.32
CA ALA A 307 3.21 16.20 -3.66
C ALA A 307 4.58 16.31 -3.00
#